data_437aeca33383e3c184e4ab99d46fdc2b
#
_entry.id   437aeca33383e3c184e4ab99d46fdc2b
#
_cell.length_a   1.000
_cell.length_b   1.000
_cell.length_c   1.000
_cell.angle_alpha   90.00
_cell.angle_beta   90.00
_cell.angle_gamma   90.00
#
_symmetry.space_group_name_H-M   'P 1'
#
loop_
_entity.id
_entity.type
_entity.pdbx_description
1 polymer ?
#
loop_
_entity_poly.entity_id
_entity_poly.type
_entity_poly.pdbx_seq_one_letter_code
_entity_poly.pdbx_strand_id
1 'polypeptide(L)'
;MKIKEVITLLDEFAPLAYAEDFDNTGLLVGDQEASVTGILVTLDTLERVVDEAIEKKCNLIISFHPILFKGLKKITGASYVERVVQKAIKNDIHIFAIHTALDNSFEGVNAQICNVLELVDKKILIPQKQTIKKLTTYAPTGAVDGIKKALFSIGGGTIGNYQECSFISQGTATFKGNEHSNPVIGSKGVTQTTSEVMISMTFAKHLEKNIISALHGAHPYEEVAYEITTLDNNNQHIGMGMIAELENPMSEDAFLLYLKEKMNTKCVRHSKKINKPIKKVAVLGGSGSFAINDAIAQGADVYVTSDLKYHDFYTAENKILLADIGHYESEQYTKELLHTYLTKKITNFAVVLSQINTNPISYF
;
A
#
# COMPACT_ATOMS: atom_id res chain seq x y z
N MET A 1 -13.65 -13.96 14.56
CA MET A 1 -13.08 -13.29 13.37
C MET A 1 -12.30 -14.32 12.58
N LYS A 2 -12.49 -14.32 11.27
CA LYS A 2 -11.70 -15.14 10.34
C LYS A 2 -10.47 -14.37 9.83
N ILE A 3 -9.47 -15.08 9.35
CA ILE A 3 -8.26 -14.46 8.77
C ILE A 3 -8.60 -13.48 7.64
N LYS A 4 -9.54 -13.82 6.76
CA LYS A 4 -10.00 -12.92 5.70
C LYS A 4 -10.50 -11.56 6.19
N GLU A 5 -11.09 -11.51 7.39
CA GLU A 5 -11.57 -10.25 7.98
C GLU A 5 -10.40 -9.38 8.45
N VAL A 6 -9.32 -10.00 8.95
CA VAL A 6 -8.07 -9.29 9.28
C VAL A 6 -7.39 -8.78 8.00
N ILE A 7 -7.36 -9.62 6.95
CA ILE A 7 -6.83 -9.24 5.63
C ILE A 7 -7.60 -8.04 5.06
N THR A 8 -8.92 -8.01 5.18
CA THR A 8 -9.74 -6.86 4.75
C THR A 8 -9.33 -5.57 5.47
N LEU A 9 -9.10 -5.62 6.79
CA LEU A 9 -8.62 -4.45 7.54
C LEU A 9 -7.25 -3.97 7.06
N LEU A 10 -6.34 -4.90 6.75
CA LEU A 10 -5.01 -4.56 6.22
C LEU A 10 -5.11 -3.99 4.80
N ASP A 11 -6.02 -4.52 3.98
CA ASP A 11 -6.26 -4.01 2.61
C ASP A 11 -6.93 -2.62 2.61
N GLU A 12 -7.71 -2.28 3.65
CA GLU A 12 -8.19 -0.91 3.88
C GLU A 12 -7.04 0.07 4.18
N PHE A 13 -6.00 -0.40 4.88
CA PHE A 13 -4.86 0.41 5.29
C PHE A 13 -3.82 0.57 4.18
N ALA A 14 -3.47 -0.52 3.54
CA ALA A 14 -2.51 -0.58 2.44
C ALA A 14 -2.96 -1.63 1.42
N PRO A 15 -3.79 -1.22 0.43
CA PRO A 15 -4.35 -2.16 -0.53
C PRO A 15 -3.28 -2.91 -1.30
N LEU A 16 -3.35 -4.26 -1.28
CA LEU A 16 -2.39 -5.14 -1.97
C LEU A 16 -2.31 -4.86 -3.49
N ALA A 17 -3.35 -4.24 -4.06
CA ALA A 17 -3.35 -3.80 -5.46
C ALA A 17 -2.29 -2.74 -5.80
N TYR A 18 -1.65 -2.15 -4.78
CA TYR A 18 -0.57 -1.17 -4.93
C TYR A 18 0.81 -1.74 -4.60
N ALA A 19 0.91 -3.03 -4.28
CA ALA A 19 2.20 -3.70 -4.20
C ALA A 19 2.93 -3.64 -5.56
N GLU A 20 4.26 -3.67 -5.52
CA GLU A 20 5.07 -3.71 -6.72
C GLU A 20 4.91 -5.05 -7.45
N ASP A 21 4.98 -5.04 -8.78
CA ASP A 21 4.74 -6.22 -9.62
C ASP A 21 5.72 -7.39 -9.36
N PHE A 22 6.90 -7.10 -8.82
CA PHE A 22 7.90 -8.13 -8.48
C PHE A 22 7.67 -8.76 -7.10
N ASP A 23 6.75 -8.21 -6.31
CA ASP A 23 6.55 -8.57 -4.91
C ASP A 23 5.63 -9.79 -4.75
N ASN A 24 5.67 -10.40 -3.56
CA ASN A 24 4.80 -11.49 -3.18
C ASN A 24 4.12 -11.18 -1.84
N THR A 25 3.05 -10.40 -1.91
CA THR A 25 2.26 -9.96 -0.75
C THR A 25 0.98 -10.79 -0.57
N GLY A 26 0.34 -10.66 0.59
CA GLY A 26 -0.90 -11.33 0.94
C GLY A 26 -0.70 -12.53 1.85
N LEU A 27 -1.67 -13.45 1.87
CA LEU A 27 -1.59 -14.68 2.66
C LEU A 27 -0.66 -15.67 1.97
N LEU A 28 0.54 -15.85 2.52
CA LEU A 28 1.60 -16.67 1.94
C LEU A 28 1.54 -18.12 2.41
N VAL A 29 1.09 -18.35 3.64
CA VAL A 29 0.94 -19.68 4.24
C VAL A 29 -0.38 -19.71 5.00
N GLY A 30 -1.23 -20.69 4.75
CA GLY A 30 -2.43 -20.93 5.55
C GLY A 30 -3.75 -20.85 4.78
N ASP A 31 -4.85 -20.69 5.54
CA ASP A 31 -6.23 -20.66 5.05
C ASP A 31 -6.93 -19.38 5.53
N GLN A 32 -7.47 -18.60 4.60
CA GLN A 32 -8.21 -17.36 4.91
C GLN A 32 -9.54 -17.59 5.64
N GLU A 33 -10.10 -18.79 5.58
CA GLU A 33 -11.34 -19.17 6.27
C GLU A 33 -11.12 -19.63 7.71
N ALA A 34 -9.86 -19.83 8.13
CA ALA A 34 -9.53 -20.22 9.49
C ALA A 34 -9.90 -19.11 10.51
N SER A 35 -10.24 -19.54 11.71
CA SER A 35 -10.53 -18.64 12.84
C SER A 35 -9.23 -18.13 13.47
N VAL A 36 -9.16 -16.83 13.74
CA VAL A 36 -8.02 -16.21 14.43
C VAL A 36 -8.10 -16.45 15.93
N THR A 37 -7.02 -16.94 16.53
CA THR A 37 -6.87 -17.08 18.00
C THR A 37 -6.06 -15.94 18.61
N GLY A 38 -5.12 -15.36 17.86
CA GLY A 38 -4.30 -14.22 18.19
C GLY A 38 -3.44 -13.82 16.98
N ILE A 39 -2.96 -12.61 16.99
CA ILE A 39 -2.13 -12.04 15.92
C ILE A 39 -0.75 -11.67 16.49
N LEU A 40 0.33 -12.11 15.83
CA LEU A 40 1.69 -11.67 16.11
C LEU A 40 2.17 -10.75 14.97
N VAL A 41 2.59 -9.53 15.29
CA VAL A 41 3.11 -8.56 14.31
C VAL A 41 4.63 -8.53 14.37
N THR A 42 5.28 -8.65 13.21
CA THR A 42 6.75 -8.71 13.10
C THR A 42 7.26 -7.98 11.86
N LEU A 43 8.56 -7.68 11.79
CA LEU A 43 9.20 -7.19 10.57
C LEU A 43 9.50 -8.36 9.63
N ASP A 44 10.21 -9.39 10.11
CA ASP A 44 10.56 -10.60 9.34
C ASP A 44 10.01 -11.84 10.03
N THR A 45 9.67 -12.88 9.24
CA THR A 45 9.24 -14.16 9.77
C THR A 45 10.41 -15.15 9.79
N LEU A 46 11.01 -15.33 10.97
CA LEU A 46 12.07 -16.32 11.23
C LEU A 46 11.52 -17.52 12.02
N GLU A 47 12.28 -18.64 12.11
CA GLU A 47 11.86 -19.82 12.88
C GLU A 47 11.51 -19.47 14.34
N ARG A 48 12.30 -18.60 15.00
CA ARG A 48 12.07 -18.13 16.37
C ARG A 48 10.85 -17.21 16.52
N VAL A 49 10.44 -16.52 15.41
CA VAL A 49 9.18 -15.75 15.40
C VAL A 49 7.97 -16.68 15.35
N VAL A 50 8.07 -17.80 14.61
CA VAL A 50 7.04 -18.84 14.63
C VAL A 50 6.96 -19.50 16.02
N ASP A 51 8.11 -19.73 16.69
CA ASP A 51 8.13 -20.23 18.08
C ASP A 51 7.43 -19.25 19.03
N GLU A 52 7.71 -17.94 18.92
CA GLU A 52 7.02 -16.91 19.68
C GLU A 52 5.51 -16.90 19.44
N ALA A 53 5.07 -17.05 18.17
CA ALA A 53 3.65 -17.13 17.84
C ALA A 53 2.96 -18.31 18.53
N ILE A 54 3.61 -19.48 18.52
CA ILE A 54 3.13 -20.69 19.21
C ILE A 54 3.02 -20.45 20.73
N GLU A 55 4.07 -19.92 21.34
CA GLU A 55 4.12 -19.62 22.77
C GLU A 55 3.02 -18.63 23.19
N LYS A 56 2.81 -17.58 22.38
CA LYS A 56 1.79 -16.55 22.61
C LYS A 56 0.37 -16.98 22.19
N LYS A 57 0.21 -18.19 21.65
CA LYS A 57 -1.06 -18.73 21.14
C LYS A 57 -1.66 -17.88 20.00
N CYS A 58 -0.80 -17.25 19.20
CA CYS A 58 -1.17 -16.52 18.00
C CYS A 58 -1.07 -17.46 16.79
N ASN A 59 -2.17 -17.68 16.09
CA ASN A 59 -2.15 -18.49 14.87
C ASN A 59 -2.04 -17.68 13.57
N LEU A 60 -1.95 -16.34 13.66
CA LEU A 60 -1.73 -15.47 12.50
C LEU A 60 -0.51 -14.57 12.75
N ILE A 61 0.49 -14.68 11.87
CA ILE A 61 1.64 -13.78 11.83
C ILE A 61 1.38 -12.75 10.73
N ILE A 62 1.40 -11.46 11.09
CA ILE A 62 1.42 -10.35 10.15
C ILE A 62 2.88 -9.88 10.06
N SER A 63 3.50 -10.16 8.93
CA SER A 63 4.89 -9.79 8.63
C SER A 63 4.94 -8.59 7.69
N PHE A 64 5.93 -7.72 7.86
CA PHE A 64 6.22 -6.74 6.84
C PHE A 64 6.83 -7.43 5.62
N HIS A 65 7.99 -8.09 5.79
CA HIS A 65 8.65 -8.81 4.71
C HIS A 65 8.02 -10.16 4.40
N PRO A 66 7.90 -10.54 3.09
CA PRO A 66 7.40 -11.84 2.69
C PRO A 66 8.44 -12.93 2.91
N ILE A 67 8.12 -13.94 3.71
CA ILE A 67 8.98 -15.13 3.86
C ILE A 67 9.15 -15.89 2.54
N LEU A 68 8.16 -15.84 1.67
CA LEU A 68 8.15 -16.45 0.34
C LEU A 68 8.34 -15.39 -0.75
N PHE A 69 9.47 -14.68 -0.75
CA PHE A 69 9.75 -13.70 -1.82
C PHE A 69 9.90 -14.36 -3.19
N LYS A 70 10.52 -15.55 -3.23
CA LYS A 70 10.60 -16.39 -4.42
C LYS A 70 9.85 -17.69 -4.19
N GLY A 71 9.17 -18.19 -5.22
CA GLY A 71 8.45 -19.47 -5.14
C GLY A 71 9.33 -20.64 -4.72
N LEU A 72 8.83 -21.48 -3.83
CA LEU A 72 9.51 -22.71 -3.40
C LEU A 72 9.25 -23.85 -4.40
N LYS A 73 10.32 -24.50 -4.84
CA LYS A 73 10.22 -25.74 -5.66
C LYS A 73 10.18 -27.01 -4.80
N LYS A 74 10.68 -26.93 -3.55
CA LYS A 74 10.75 -28.04 -2.60
C LYS A 74 10.54 -27.49 -1.19
N ILE A 75 10.05 -28.33 -0.27
CA ILE A 75 9.92 -28.01 1.15
C ILE A 75 10.55 -29.18 1.92
N THR A 76 11.88 -29.16 2.01
CA THR A 76 12.70 -30.24 2.61
C THR A 76 13.39 -29.82 3.90
N GLY A 77 13.33 -28.51 4.26
CA GLY A 77 14.03 -27.94 5.40
C GLY A 77 15.47 -27.53 5.12
N ALA A 78 15.90 -27.53 3.85
CA ALA A 78 17.27 -27.21 3.46
C ALA A 78 17.62 -25.72 3.67
N SER A 79 16.65 -24.82 3.53
CA SER A 79 16.82 -23.38 3.77
C SER A 79 16.00 -22.93 4.99
N TYR A 80 16.36 -21.74 5.54
CA TYR A 80 15.56 -21.15 6.63
C TYR A 80 14.11 -20.90 6.20
N VAL A 81 13.89 -20.49 4.94
CA VAL A 81 12.55 -20.27 4.38
C VAL A 81 11.73 -21.57 4.43
N GLU A 82 12.30 -22.68 3.95
CA GLU A 82 11.63 -23.99 3.98
C GLU A 82 11.33 -24.43 5.42
N ARG A 83 12.25 -24.22 6.37
CA ARG A 83 12.04 -24.57 7.78
C ARG A 83 10.95 -23.75 8.42
N VAL A 84 10.90 -22.44 8.17
CA VAL A 84 9.81 -21.56 8.62
C VAL A 84 8.46 -22.04 8.10
N VAL A 85 8.36 -22.27 6.78
CA VAL A 85 7.10 -22.74 6.15
C VAL A 85 6.67 -24.10 6.71
N GLN A 86 7.60 -25.06 6.83
CA GLN A 86 7.31 -26.35 7.43
C GLN A 86 6.81 -26.25 8.88
N LYS A 87 7.47 -25.38 9.68
CA LYS A 87 7.11 -25.16 11.08
C LYS A 87 5.75 -24.50 11.20
N ALA A 88 5.47 -23.49 10.37
CA ALA A 88 4.19 -22.81 10.34
C ALA A 88 3.04 -23.80 10.00
N ILE A 89 3.18 -24.57 8.92
CA ILE A 89 2.17 -25.56 8.50
C ILE A 89 1.95 -26.63 9.60
N LYS A 90 3.02 -27.17 10.20
CA LYS A 90 2.91 -28.21 11.24
C LYS A 90 2.19 -27.73 12.51
N ASN A 91 2.19 -26.42 12.77
CA ASN A 91 1.61 -25.84 13.98
C ASN A 91 0.35 -25.00 13.70
N ASP A 92 -0.21 -25.11 12.49
CA ASP A 92 -1.41 -24.36 12.06
C ASP A 92 -1.24 -22.83 12.21
N ILE A 93 -0.04 -22.34 11.91
CA ILE A 93 0.29 -20.91 11.88
C ILE A 93 0.15 -20.37 10.46
N HIS A 94 -0.62 -19.32 10.31
CA HIS A 94 -0.83 -18.62 9.05
C HIS A 94 0.09 -17.42 8.97
N ILE A 95 0.61 -17.11 7.76
CA ILE A 95 1.56 -16.02 7.54
C ILE A 95 1.04 -15.11 6.43
N PHE A 96 0.84 -13.85 6.76
CA PHE A 96 0.48 -12.78 5.83
C PHE A 96 1.62 -11.77 5.75
N ALA A 97 1.93 -11.27 4.54
CA ALA A 97 2.92 -10.22 4.33
C ALA A 97 2.29 -9.03 3.59
N ILE A 98 2.63 -7.81 4.03
CA ILE A 98 2.07 -6.57 3.47
C ILE A 98 3.09 -5.80 2.60
N HIS A 99 4.37 -5.84 2.92
CA HIS A 99 5.57 -5.36 2.21
C HIS A 99 5.32 -4.07 1.38
N THR A 100 5.62 -4.11 0.06
CA THR A 100 5.58 -2.91 -0.80
C THR A 100 4.20 -2.27 -0.94
N ALA A 101 3.11 -2.98 -0.61
CA ALA A 101 1.79 -2.34 -0.49
C ALA A 101 1.80 -1.27 0.61
N LEU A 102 2.47 -1.54 1.74
CA LEU A 102 2.61 -0.60 2.84
C LEU A 102 3.64 0.51 2.53
N ASP A 103 4.70 0.20 1.76
CA ASP A 103 5.65 1.21 1.28
C ASP A 103 4.97 2.25 0.39
N ASN A 104 4.02 1.82 -0.45
CA ASN A 104 3.26 2.66 -1.36
C ASN A 104 2.09 3.41 -0.69
N SER A 105 1.72 3.06 0.54
CA SER A 105 0.64 3.74 1.28
C SER A 105 1.12 5.08 1.85
N PHE A 106 0.30 6.14 1.72
CA PHE A 106 0.62 7.46 2.28
C PHE A 106 0.85 7.41 3.81
N GLU A 107 0.07 6.60 4.54
CA GLU A 107 0.21 6.42 6.00
C GLU A 107 1.13 5.23 6.36
N GLY A 108 1.90 4.72 5.39
CA GLY A 108 2.73 3.53 5.53
C GLY A 108 4.11 3.79 6.13
N VAL A 109 5.07 2.95 5.70
CA VAL A 109 6.46 2.93 6.21
C VAL A 109 7.12 4.29 6.16
N ASN A 110 7.03 4.96 5.01
CA ASN A 110 7.72 6.24 4.80
C ASN A 110 7.13 7.38 5.63
N ALA A 111 5.80 7.36 5.87
CA ALA A 111 5.18 8.29 6.83
C ALA A 111 5.64 8.02 8.26
N GLN A 112 5.84 6.76 8.62
CA GLN A 112 6.34 6.40 9.95
C GLN A 112 7.78 6.87 10.15
N ILE A 113 8.64 6.75 9.13
CA ILE A 113 10.00 7.35 9.17
C ILE A 113 9.90 8.87 9.38
N CYS A 114 9.04 9.56 8.62
CA CYS A 114 8.83 11.00 8.79
C CYS A 114 8.31 11.35 10.20
N ASN A 115 7.42 10.53 10.79
CA ASN A 115 6.92 10.74 12.15
C ASN A 115 8.03 10.60 13.18
N VAL A 116 8.87 9.58 13.06
CA VAL A 116 10.03 9.35 13.96
C VAL A 116 11.03 10.49 13.87
N LEU A 117 11.22 11.03 12.66
CA LEU A 117 12.10 12.19 12.42
C LEU A 117 11.39 13.53 12.63
N GLU A 118 10.15 13.55 13.13
CA GLU A 118 9.38 14.78 13.42
C GLU A 118 9.29 15.73 12.22
N LEU A 119 9.21 15.17 11.00
CA LEU A 119 9.10 15.93 9.76
C LEU A 119 7.65 16.37 9.50
N VAL A 120 7.50 17.57 8.95
CA VAL A 120 6.21 18.18 8.58
C VAL A 120 6.05 18.27 7.06
N ASP A 121 4.85 18.62 6.57
CA ASP A 121 4.54 18.84 5.15
C ASP A 121 4.87 17.65 4.24
N LYS A 122 4.51 16.46 4.69
CA LYS A 122 4.77 15.19 4.01
C LYS A 122 4.07 15.09 2.65
N LYS A 123 4.81 14.67 1.63
CA LYS A 123 4.33 14.36 0.27
C LYS A 123 4.99 13.08 -0.23
N ILE A 124 4.30 12.33 -1.08
CA ILE A 124 4.93 11.19 -1.77
C ILE A 124 6.09 11.67 -2.65
N LEU A 125 7.23 10.99 -2.53
CA LEU A 125 8.44 11.28 -3.32
C LEU A 125 8.28 10.84 -4.79
N ILE A 126 7.79 9.62 -5.01
CA ILE A 126 7.54 9.05 -6.34
C ILE A 126 6.06 8.65 -6.43
N PRO A 127 5.16 9.56 -6.83
CA PRO A 127 3.75 9.26 -7.00
C PRO A 127 3.51 8.18 -8.04
N GLN A 128 2.70 7.16 -7.70
CA GLN A 128 2.37 6.06 -8.60
C GLN A 128 1.33 6.52 -9.62
N LYS A 129 1.54 6.16 -10.90
CA LYS A 129 0.60 6.37 -11.99
C LYS A 129 -0.34 5.17 -12.14
N GLN A 130 -1.40 5.34 -12.94
CA GLN A 130 -2.34 4.28 -13.30
C GLN A 130 -3.05 3.60 -12.12
N THR A 131 -3.13 4.31 -10.99
CA THR A 131 -3.84 3.89 -9.78
C THR A 131 -5.24 4.47 -9.68
N ILE A 132 -5.57 5.41 -10.57
CA ILE A 132 -6.88 6.05 -10.67
C ILE A 132 -7.55 5.55 -11.94
N LYS A 133 -8.80 5.10 -11.81
CA LYS A 133 -9.65 4.68 -12.92
C LYS A 133 -10.86 5.59 -13.05
N LYS A 134 -11.43 5.65 -14.26
CA LYS A 134 -12.65 6.38 -14.57
C LYS A 134 -13.71 5.40 -15.06
N LEU A 135 -14.86 5.40 -14.38
CA LEU A 135 -16.07 4.76 -14.85
C LEU A 135 -16.88 5.76 -15.69
N THR A 136 -17.38 5.31 -16.83
CA THR A 136 -18.45 5.97 -17.58
C THR A 136 -19.58 4.95 -17.78
N THR A 137 -20.83 5.32 -17.49
CA THR A 137 -22.02 4.47 -17.73
C THR A 137 -23.21 5.34 -18.15
N TYR A 138 -24.23 4.72 -18.68
CA TYR A 138 -25.39 5.38 -19.26
C TYR A 138 -26.66 4.78 -18.66
N ALA A 139 -27.57 5.63 -18.17
CA ALA A 139 -28.76 5.18 -17.46
C ALA A 139 -29.99 6.05 -17.72
N PRO A 140 -31.19 5.49 -17.60
CA PRO A 140 -32.40 6.29 -17.59
C PRO A 140 -32.38 7.32 -16.47
N THR A 141 -32.93 8.54 -16.70
CA THR A 141 -32.91 9.65 -15.76
C THR A 141 -33.39 9.25 -14.35
N GLY A 142 -34.41 8.40 -14.25
CA GLY A 142 -34.98 7.96 -12.97
C GLY A 142 -34.07 7.02 -12.15
N ALA A 143 -33.02 6.41 -12.77
CA ALA A 143 -32.10 5.50 -12.09
C ALA A 143 -30.80 6.17 -11.61
N VAL A 144 -30.51 7.39 -12.09
CA VAL A 144 -29.22 8.08 -11.88
C VAL A 144 -28.86 8.21 -10.41
N ASP A 145 -29.78 8.67 -9.56
CA ASP A 145 -29.48 8.90 -8.15
C ASP A 145 -29.24 7.60 -7.37
N GLY A 146 -29.98 6.53 -7.72
CA GLY A 146 -29.76 5.19 -7.14
C GLY A 146 -28.38 4.65 -7.49
N ILE A 147 -27.98 4.74 -8.76
CA ILE A 147 -26.67 4.30 -9.25
C ILE A 147 -25.56 5.11 -8.57
N LYS A 148 -25.64 6.45 -8.55
CA LYS A 148 -24.64 7.29 -7.88
C LYS A 148 -24.50 6.92 -6.41
N LYS A 149 -25.62 6.78 -5.69
CA LYS A 149 -25.61 6.42 -4.28
C LYS A 149 -24.88 5.08 -4.03
N ALA A 150 -25.17 4.08 -4.84
CA ALA A 150 -24.51 2.77 -4.75
C ALA A 150 -23.00 2.86 -5.01
N LEU A 151 -22.58 3.62 -6.03
CA LEU A 151 -21.17 3.81 -6.36
C LEU A 151 -20.41 4.65 -5.33
N PHE A 152 -21.02 5.70 -4.79
CA PHE A 152 -20.42 6.54 -3.75
C PHE A 152 -20.24 5.80 -2.44
N SER A 153 -21.19 4.91 -2.06
CA SER A 153 -21.11 4.15 -0.81
C SER A 153 -19.90 3.23 -0.70
N ILE A 154 -19.26 2.92 -1.83
CA ILE A 154 -18.06 2.06 -1.90
C ILE A 154 -16.80 2.83 -2.32
N GLY A 155 -16.83 4.17 -2.22
CA GLY A 155 -15.66 5.03 -2.46
C GLY A 155 -15.51 5.55 -3.90
N GLY A 156 -16.48 5.31 -4.80
CA GLY A 156 -16.52 5.98 -6.10
C GLY A 156 -16.64 7.49 -5.93
N GLY A 157 -16.02 8.28 -6.82
CA GLY A 157 -16.09 9.74 -6.79
C GLY A 157 -15.28 10.40 -5.68
N THR A 158 -14.30 9.74 -5.08
CA THR A 158 -13.38 10.37 -4.12
C THR A 158 -12.22 11.01 -4.87
N ILE A 159 -11.98 12.31 -4.64
CA ILE A 159 -10.87 13.09 -5.21
C ILE A 159 -10.24 13.94 -4.09
N GLY A 160 -9.11 13.51 -3.56
CA GLY A 160 -8.47 14.17 -2.42
C GLY A 160 -9.44 14.29 -1.23
N ASN A 161 -9.70 15.51 -0.79
CA ASN A 161 -10.60 15.79 0.33
C ASN A 161 -12.09 15.92 -0.08
N TYR A 162 -12.43 15.65 -1.36
CA TYR A 162 -13.81 15.73 -1.85
C TYR A 162 -14.36 14.32 -2.10
N GLN A 163 -15.64 14.15 -1.74
CA GLN A 163 -16.39 12.92 -1.92
C GLN A 163 -17.57 13.16 -2.87
N GLU A 164 -18.15 12.08 -3.39
CA GLU A 164 -19.33 12.12 -4.27
C GLU A 164 -19.13 12.93 -5.57
N CYS A 165 -17.87 13.06 -6.03
CA CYS A 165 -17.53 13.74 -7.26
C CYS A 165 -17.99 12.92 -8.48
N SER A 166 -18.88 13.49 -9.29
CA SER A 166 -19.33 12.89 -10.54
C SER A 166 -19.64 13.99 -11.57
N PHE A 167 -19.57 13.64 -12.82
CA PHE A 167 -20.01 14.48 -13.94
C PHE A 167 -21.18 13.81 -14.62
N ILE A 168 -22.24 14.57 -14.89
CA ILE A 168 -23.47 14.08 -15.50
C ILE A 168 -23.72 14.87 -16.77
N SER A 169 -24.07 14.16 -17.86
CA SER A 169 -24.47 14.78 -19.13
C SER A 169 -25.68 14.06 -19.72
N GLN A 170 -26.67 14.81 -20.18
CA GLN A 170 -27.81 14.24 -20.88
C GLN A 170 -27.44 13.92 -22.33
N GLY A 171 -27.99 12.83 -22.84
CA GLY A 171 -27.75 12.37 -24.22
C GLY A 171 -28.90 11.55 -24.75
N THR A 172 -28.72 11.08 -25.98
CA THR A 172 -29.64 10.18 -26.65
C THR A 172 -28.92 8.88 -26.94
N ALA A 173 -29.47 7.78 -26.44
CA ALA A 173 -28.96 6.44 -26.67
C ALA A 173 -29.83 5.70 -27.70
N THR A 174 -29.22 4.79 -28.46
CA THR A 174 -29.93 3.90 -29.38
C THR A 174 -29.52 2.46 -29.10
N PHE A 175 -30.49 1.55 -29.10
CA PHE A 175 -30.25 0.12 -28.98
C PHE A 175 -31.31 -0.69 -29.70
N LYS A 176 -31.02 -1.96 -29.98
CA LYS A 176 -31.95 -2.93 -30.57
C LYS A 176 -31.76 -4.28 -29.89
N GLY A 177 -32.74 -4.72 -29.13
CA GLY A 177 -32.74 -6.04 -28.50
C GLY A 177 -32.97 -7.15 -29.52
N ASN A 178 -32.30 -8.28 -29.39
CA ASN A 178 -32.51 -9.50 -30.16
C ASN A 178 -33.59 -10.39 -29.51
N GLU A 179 -33.82 -11.59 -30.05
CA GLU A 179 -34.86 -12.52 -29.55
C GLU A 179 -34.59 -13.01 -28.12
N HIS A 180 -33.32 -12.99 -27.67
CA HIS A 180 -32.92 -13.47 -26.34
C HIS A 180 -32.91 -12.36 -25.30
N SER A 181 -33.07 -11.09 -25.71
CA SER A 181 -33.06 -9.95 -24.79
C SER A 181 -34.40 -9.82 -24.04
N ASN A 182 -34.34 -9.17 -22.87
CA ASN A 182 -35.53 -8.77 -22.10
C ASN A 182 -35.48 -7.26 -21.79
N PRO A 183 -35.75 -6.40 -22.80
CA PRO A 183 -35.57 -4.97 -22.69
C PRO A 183 -36.52 -4.35 -21.67
N VAL A 184 -36.00 -3.51 -20.79
CA VAL A 184 -36.78 -2.69 -19.85
C VAL A 184 -37.58 -1.59 -20.61
N ILE A 185 -37.02 -1.11 -21.74
CA ILE A 185 -37.63 -0.07 -22.59
C ILE A 185 -37.71 -0.61 -24.01
N GLY A 186 -38.87 -0.45 -24.64
CA GLY A 186 -39.08 -0.82 -26.04
C GLY A 186 -39.42 -2.29 -26.28
N SER A 187 -39.21 -2.76 -27.51
CA SER A 187 -39.58 -4.12 -27.96
C SER A 187 -38.42 -4.76 -28.71
N LYS A 188 -38.35 -6.12 -28.65
CA LYS A 188 -37.37 -6.93 -29.38
C LYS A 188 -37.44 -6.67 -30.89
N GLY A 189 -36.29 -6.67 -31.55
CA GLY A 189 -36.19 -6.52 -33.01
C GLY A 189 -36.40 -5.11 -33.53
N VAL A 190 -36.78 -4.13 -32.70
CA VAL A 190 -37.03 -2.74 -33.07
C VAL A 190 -35.92 -1.84 -32.48
N THR A 191 -35.35 -0.97 -33.33
CA THR A 191 -34.38 0.03 -32.85
C THR A 191 -35.13 1.06 -31.99
N GLN A 192 -34.68 1.20 -30.75
CA GLN A 192 -35.20 2.18 -29.82
C GLN A 192 -34.25 3.39 -29.78
N THR A 193 -34.85 4.56 -29.56
CA THR A 193 -34.13 5.81 -29.25
C THR A 193 -34.67 6.33 -27.93
N THR A 194 -33.80 6.53 -26.93
CA THR A 194 -34.21 6.94 -25.60
C THR A 194 -33.32 8.06 -25.08
N SER A 195 -33.89 8.91 -24.21
CA SER A 195 -33.08 9.89 -23.47
C SER A 195 -32.40 9.20 -22.30
N GLU A 196 -31.10 9.29 -22.24
CA GLU A 196 -30.24 8.73 -21.16
C GLU A 196 -29.31 9.77 -20.61
N VAL A 197 -28.80 9.46 -19.44
CA VAL A 197 -27.82 10.27 -18.70
C VAL A 197 -26.51 9.52 -18.63
N MET A 198 -25.47 10.12 -19.16
CA MET A 198 -24.09 9.67 -18.95
C MET A 198 -23.65 10.05 -17.56
N ILE A 199 -23.19 9.09 -16.77
CA ILE A 199 -22.60 9.26 -15.45
C ILE A 199 -21.12 8.94 -15.58
N SER A 200 -20.26 9.87 -15.15
CA SER A 200 -18.80 9.70 -15.16
C SER A 200 -18.23 10.03 -13.80
N MET A 201 -17.36 9.16 -13.25
CA MET A 201 -16.65 9.38 -11.99
C MET A 201 -15.32 8.65 -11.96
N THR A 202 -14.39 9.15 -11.17
CA THR A 202 -13.12 8.47 -10.91
C THR A 202 -13.22 7.62 -9.65
N PHE A 203 -12.37 6.61 -9.55
CA PHE A 203 -12.25 5.74 -8.39
C PHE A 203 -10.85 5.14 -8.30
N ALA A 204 -10.47 4.68 -7.12
CA ALA A 204 -9.18 4.05 -6.88
C ALA A 204 -9.12 2.64 -7.49
N LYS A 205 -8.01 2.27 -8.14
CA LYS A 205 -7.80 1.00 -8.87
C LYS A 205 -8.27 -0.24 -8.08
N HIS A 206 -7.98 -0.31 -6.78
CA HIS A 206 -8.34 -1.45 -5.95
C HIS A 206 -9.85 -1.66 -5.75
N LEU A 207 -10.67 -0.63 -6.02
CA LEU A 207 -12.13 -0.69 -5.89
C LEU A 207 -12.84 -1.23 -7.14
N GLU A 208 -12.13 -1.51 -8.24
CA GLU A 208 -12.74 -1.84 -9.54
C GLU A 208 -13.78 -2.94 -9.45
N LYS A 209 -13.46 -4.06 -8.82
CA LYS A 209 -14.38 -5.18 -8.66
C LYS A 209 -15.66 -4.78 -7.91
N ASN A 210 -15.52 -3.99 -6.87
CA ASN A 210 -16.65 -3.53 -6.05
C ASN A 210 -17.50 -2.51 -6.82
N ILE A 211 -16.86 -1.60 -7.56
CA ILE A 211 -17.50 -0.61 -8.43
C ILE A 211 -18.36 -1.31 -9.49
N ILE A 212 -17.81 -2.31 -10.20
CA ILE A 212 -18.54 -3.07 -11.20
C ILE A 212 -19.72 -3.81 -10.58
N SER A 213 -19.51 -4.47 -9.43
CA SER A 213 -20.58 -5.19 -8.72
C SER A 213 -21.70 -4.26 -8.26
N ALA A 214 -21.38 -3.09 -7.72
CA ALA A 214 -22.36 -2.10 -7.27
C ALA A 214 -23.12 -1.48 -8.47
N LEU A 215 -22.42 -1.22 -9.59
CA LEU A 215 -23.03 -0.75 -10.82
C LEU A 215 -24.11 -1.74 -11.31
N HIS A 216 -23.73 -3.01 -11.48
CA HIS A 216 -24.68 -4.05 -11.92
C HIS A 216 -25.84 -4.24 -10.95
N GLY A 217 -25.59 -4.14 -9.63
CA GLY A 217 -26.65 -4.28 -8.62
C GLY A 217 -27.64 -3.11 -8.58
N ALA A 218 -27.23 -1.92 -9.00
CA ALA A 218 -28.06 -0.71 -8.97
C ALA A 218 -28.67 -0.34 -10.33
N HIS A 219 -28.14 -0.90 -11.42
CA HIS A 219 -28.56 -0.54 -12.76
C HIS A 219 -29.83 -1.31 -13.15
N PRO A 220 -30.83 -0.64 -13.77
CA PRO A 220 -32.10 -1.30 -14.14
C PRO A 220 -32.01 -2.22 -15.36
N TYR A 221 -30.94 -2.10 -16.19
CA TYR A 221 -30.80 -2.89 -17.41
C TYR A 221 -30.15 -4.25 -17.14
N GLU A 222 -30.59 -5.28 -17.89
CA GLU A 222 -29.95 -6.61 -17.81
C GLU A 222 -28.52 -6.62 -18.38
N GLU A 223 -28.28 -5.80 -19.43
CA GLU A 223 -26.96 -5.58 -20.03
C GLU A 223 -26.56 -4.12 -19.79
N VAL A 224 -25.60 -3.90 -18.94
CA VAL A 224 -25.16 -2.55 -18.55
C VAL A 224 -24.06 -2.07 -19.49
N ALA A 225 -24.30 -0.95 -20.17
CA ALA A 225 -23.28 -0.28 -20.95
C ALA A 225 -22.37 0.54 -20.01
N TYR A 226 -21.08 0.19 -19.95
CA TYR A 226 -20.09 0.92 -19.18
C TYR A 226 -18.69 0.80 -19.77
N GLU A 227 -17.86 1.76 -19.45
CA GLU A 227 -16.45 1.81 -19.83
C GLU A 227 -15.60 2.08 -18.60
N ILE A 228 -14.44 1.42 -18.49
CA ILE A 228 -13.43 1.72 -17.48
C ILE A 228 -12.14 2.11 -18.17
N THR A 229 -11.67 3.34 -17.90
CA THR A 229 -10.43 3.87 -18.44
C THR A 229 -9.42 4.04 -17.30
N THR A 230 -8.20 3.53 -17.48
CA THR A 230 -7.08 3.81 -16.57
C THR A 230 -6.51 5.19 -16.88
N LEU A 231 -6.28 6.00 -15.86
CA LEU A 231 -5.76 7.36 -16.00
C LEU A 231 -4.27 7.42 -15.65
N ASP A 232 -3.52 8.22 -16.40
CA ASP A 232 -2.08 8.47 -16.17
C ASP A 232 -1.82 9.56 -15.11
N ASN A 233 -2.85 10.02 -14.42
CA ASN A 233 -2.72 10.99 -13.34
C ASN A 233 -1.83 10.45 -12.23
N ASN A 234 -0.93 11.31 -11.70
CA ASN A 234 -0.17 11.01 -10.50
C ASN A 234 -1.12 10.89 -9.29
N ASN A 235 -0.95 9.85 -8.50
CA ASN A 235 -1.68 9.72 -7.25
C ASN A 235 -0.85 10.32 -6.10
N GLN A 236 -1.37 11.34 -5.43
CA GLN A 236 -0.68 12.00 -4.32
C GLN A 236 -0.74 11.21 -3.00
N HIS A 237 -1.47 10.11 -2.94
CA HIS A 237 -1.63 9.27 -1.76
C HIS A 237 -1.06 7.85 -1.94
N ILE A 238 -0.61 7.51 -3.14
CA ILE A 238 -0.02 6.20 -3.46
C ILE A 238 1.29 6.42 -4.20
N GLY A 239 2.36 5.82 -3.69
CA GLY A 239 3.68 5.89 -4.30
C GLY A 239 4.80 5.69 -3.27
N MET A 240 6.02 5.57 -3.76
CA MET A 240 7.19 5.23 -2.96
C MET A 240 7.90 6.45 -2.37
N GLY A 241 8.38 6.27 -1.15
CA GLY A 241 9.15 7.29 -0.43
C GLY A 241 8.32 8.51 -0.06
N MET A 242 8.90 9.37 0.75
CA MET A 242 8.34 10.66 1.10
C MET A 242 9.37 11.78 1.01
N ILE A 243 8.89 12.98 0.73
CA ILE A 243 9.62 14.23 0.89
C ILE A 243 8.86 15.10 1.88
N ALA A 244 9.59 15.66 2.84
CA ALA A 244 9.02 16.40 3.96
C ALA A 244 10.03 17.46 4.44
N GLU A 245 9.68 18.28 5.42
CA GLU A 245 10.54 19.34 5.92
C GLU A 245 10.81 19.21 7.42
N LEU A 246 12.01 19.59 7.84
CA LEU A 246 12.28 19.89 9.23
C LEU A 246 11.60 21.20 9.60
N GLU A 247 11.06 21.33 10.80
CA GLU A 247 10.51 22.59 11.28
C GLU A 247 11.60 23.68 11.29
N ASN A 248 12.77 23.34 11.81
CA ASN A 248 13.95 24.20 11.84
C ASN A 248 15.10 23.57 11.06
N PRO A 249 15.79 24.31 10.16
CA PRO A 249 16.96 23.79 9.45
C PRO A 249 18.09 23.40 10.41
N MET A 250 18.83 22.35 10.06
CA MET A 250 20.00 21.86 10.81
C MET A 250 21.25 21.89 9.93
N SER A 251 22.44 21.96 10.54
CA SER A 251 23.67 21.64 9.81
C SER A 251 23.70 20.14 9.46
N GLU A 252 24.46 19.75 8.42
CA GLU A 252 24.58 18.33 8.04
C GLU A 252 25.07 17.45 9.20
N ASP A 253 26.03 17.94 9.99
CA ASP A 253 26.52 17.19 11.15
C ASP A 253 25.44 17.01 12.23
N ALA A 254 24.71 18.07 12.53
CA ALA A 254 23.61 18.01 13.48
C ALA A 254 22.51 17.06 12.99
N PHE A 255 22.17 17.09 11.69
CA PHE A 255 21.18 16.20 11.11
C PHE A 255 21.63 14.73 11.15
N LEU A 256 22.89 14.42 10.82
CA LEU A 256 23.40 13.04 10.87
C LEU A 256 23.39 12.48 12.29
N LEU A 257 23.69 13.30 13.30
CA LEU A 257 23.57 12.91 14.71
C LEU A 257 22.11 12.70 15.12
N TYR A 258 21.22 13.61 14.74
CA TYR A 258 19.79 13.52 14.97
C TYR A 258 19.20 12.27 14.32
N LEU A 259 19.54 12.00 13.06
CA LEU A 259 19.14 10.81 12.33
C LEU A 259 19.59 9.53 13.05
N LYS A 260 20.85 9.50 13.51
CA LYS A 260 21.41 8.37 14.23
C LYS A 260 20.66 8.08 15.54
N GLU A 261 20.31 9.12 16.28
CA GLU A 261 19.56 9.02 17.54
C GLU A 261 18.11 8.57 17.29
N LYS A 262 17.37 9.29 16.43
CA LYS A 262 15.95 9.04 16.18
C LYS A 262 15.69 7.68 15.54
N MET A 263 16.54 7.28 14.58
CA MET A 263 16.43 5.99 13.91
C MET A 263 17.13 4.85 14.65
N ASN A 264 17.68 5.12 15.86
CA ASN A 264 18.37 4.11 16.67
C ASN A 264 19.38 3.27 15.86
N THR A 265 20.14 3.94 14.98
CA THR A 265 21.15 3.28 14.14
C THR A 265 22.55 3.47 14.72
N LYS A 266 23.38 2.43 14.67
CA LYS A 266 24.77 2.48 15.14
C LYS A 266 25.71 3.18 14.16
N CYS A 267 25.38 3.17 12.88
CA CYS A 267 26.22 3.71 11.82
C CYS A 267 25.37 4.38 10.75
N VAL A 268 25.81 5.54 10.26
CA VAL A 268 25.26 6.18 9.06
C VAL A 268 26.39 6.28 8.04
N ARG A 269 26.24 5.61 6.91
CA ARG A 269 27.10 5.80 5.74
C ARG A 269 26.58 7.00 4.96
N HIS A 270 27.43 7.94 4.59
CA HIS A 270 26.96 9.12 3.87
C HIS A 270 27.89 9.54 2.73
N SER A 271 27.33 10.24 1.74
CA SER A 271 28.11 10.88 0.68
C SER A 271 28.94 12.05 1.22
N LYS A 272 29.78 12.62 0.36
CA LYS A 272 30.48 13.87 0.73
C LYS A 272 29.48 14.95 1.12
N LYS A 273 29.75 15.66 2.22
CA LYS A 273 28.97 16.81 2.66
C LYS A 273 29.08 17.96 1.65
N ILE A 274 28.00 18.70 1.48
CA ILE A 274 27.90 19.82 0.55
C ILE A 274 27.91 21.18 1.25
N ASN A 275 28.03 21.19 2.58
CA ASN A 275 28.08 22.37 3.45
C ASN A 275 26.85 23.28 3.30
N LYS A 276 25.67 22.67 3.20
CA LYS A 276 24.36 23.35 3.18
C LYS A 276 23.53 22.96 4.39
N PRO A 277 22.67 23.85 4.91
CA PRO A 277 21.70 23.47 5.92
C PRO A 277 20.71 22.46 5.34
N ILE A 278 20.32 21.49 6.14
CA ILE A 278 19.26 20.51 5.83
C ILE A 278 17.93 21.09 6.30
N LYS A 279 17.00 21.27 5.39
CA LYS A 279 15.60 21.59 5.66
C LYS A 279 14.66 20.58 5.01
N LYS A 280 14.86 20.29 3.74
CA LYS A 280 14.02 19.37 2.98
C LYS A 280 14.64 17.97 2.97
N VAL A 281 13.89 17.01 3.50
CA VAL A 281 14.33 15.63 3.72
C VAL A 281 13.51 14.69 2.85
N ALA A 282 14.17 13.90 2.01
CA ALA A 282 13.55 12.77 1.35
C ALA A 282 13.87 11.50 2.13
N VAL A 283 12.89 10.58 2.25
CA VAL A 283 13.05 9.29 2.93
C VAL A 283 12.46 8.16 2.09
N LEU A 284 13.11 7.00 2.13
CA LEU A 284 12.58 5.74 1.61
C LEU A 284 13.15 4.60 2.44
N GLY A 285 12.27 3.86 3.13
CA GLY A 285 12.62 2.66 3.89
C GLY A 285 13.10 1.55 2.97
N GLY A 286 14.04 0.73 3.46
CA GLY A 286 14.63 -0.35 2.66
C GLY A 286 15.56 0.13 1.54
N SER A 287 15.66 -0.66 0.48
CA SER A 287 16.59 -0.45 -0.65
C SER A 287 16.13 0.65 -1.59
N GLY A 288 16.67 1.85 -1.47
CA GLY A 288 16.19 3.05 -2.16
C GLY A 288 17.13 3.69 -3.18
N SER A 289 18.16 2.99 -3.69
CA SER A 289 19.11 3.59 -4.64
C SER A 289 18.46 4.14 -5.92
N PHE A 290 17.34 3.56 -6.34
CA PHE A 290 16.59 3.96 -7.53
C PHE A 290 15.94 5.35 -7.42
N ALA A 291 15.65 5.82 -6.21
CA ALA A 291 14.94 7.09 -5.95
C ALA A 291 15.86 8.30 -5.74
N ILE A 292 17.20 8.14 -5.82
CA ILE A 292 18.16 9.23 -5.61
C ILE A 292 17.88 10.40 -6.56
N ASN A 293 17.64 10.11 -7.84
CA ASN A 293 17.38 11.15 -8.84
C ASN A 293 16.06 11.89 -8.62
N ASP A 294 15.04 11.18 -8.11
CA ASP A 294 13.75 11.78 -7.75
C ASP A 294 13.89 12.72 -6.55
N ALA A 295 14.67 12.33 -5.55
CA ALA A 295 14.99 13.16 -4.40
C ALA A 295 15.73 14.45 -4.82
N ILE A 296 16.72 14.34 -5.73
CA ILE A 296 17.42 15.48 -6.30
C ILE A 296 16.46 16.38 -7.09
N ALA A 297 15.64 15.81 -7.96
CA ALA A 297 14.70 16.53 -8.81
C ALA A 297 13.65 17.32 -8.00
N GLN A 298 13.24 16.78 -6.84
CA GLN A 298 12.34 17.47 -5.93
C GLN A 298 13.04 18.44 -4.97
N GLY A 299 14.37 18.59 -5.10
CA GLY A 299 15.16 19.56 -4.35
C GLY A 299 15.33 19.19 -2.87
N ALA A 300 15.45 17.92 -2.56
CA ALA A 300 15.80 17.47 -1.21
C ALA A 300 17.25 17.86 -0.87
N ASP A 301 17.51 18.29 0.36
CA ASP A 301 18.86 18.57 0.88
C ASP A 301 19.55 17.27 1.30
N VAL A 302 18.77 16.31 1.80
CA VAL A 302 19.24 14.99 2.20
C VAL A 302 18.24 13.91 1.73
N TYR A 303 18.78 12.74 1.40
CA TYR A 303 17.99 11.54 1.14
C TYR A 303 18.42 10.42 2.10
N VAL A 304 17.47 9.99 2.92
CA VAL A 304 17.65 8.92 3.92
C VAL A 304 17.07 7.63 3.37
N THR A 305 17.89 6.59 3.27
CA THR A 305 17.50 5.27 2.75
C THR A 305 18.48 4.19 3.23
N SER A 306 18.49 3.02 2.58
CA SER A 306 19.44 1.95 2.87
C SER A 306 19.94 1.22 1.62
N ASP A 307 20.85 0.25 1.83
CA ASP A 307 21.41 -0.66 0.82
C ASP A 307 22.11 0.04 -0.35
N LEU A 308 22.62 1.23 -0.14
CA LEU A 308 23.40 1.95 -1.16
C LEU A 308 24.71 1.24 -1.44
N LYS A 309 24.97 0.89 -2.68
CA LYS A 309 26.24 0.36 -3.14
C LYS A 309 27.29 1.47 -3.26
N TYR A 310 28.55 1.09 -3.30
CA TYR A 310 29.67 2.03 -3.41
C TYR A 310 29.46 3.10 -4.49
N HIS A 311 29.03 2.68 -5.70
CA HIS A 311 28.85 3.60 -6.83
C HIS A 311 27.58 4.49 -6.73
N ASP A 312 26.57 4.07 -5.95
CA ASP A 312 25.35 4.86 -5.77
C ASP A 312 25.64 6.20 -5.09
N PHE A 313 26.67 6.26 -4.21
CA PHE A 313 27.08 7.50 -3.55
C PHE A 313 27.63 8.57 -4.51
N TYR A 314 28.13 8.17 -5.68
CA TYR A 314 28.55 9.15 -6.70
C TYR A 314 27.37 9.86 -7.36
N THR A 315 26.18 9.26 -7.36
CA THR A 315 24.96 9.87 -7.91
C THR A 315 24.55 11.13 -7.16
N ALA A 316 25.06 11.33 -5.93
CA ALA A 316 24.86 12.57 -5.18
C ALA A 316 25.35 13.83 -5.92
N GLU A 317 26.42 13.72 -6.73
CA GLU A 317 27.00 14.80 -7.59
C GLU A 317 27.14 16.16 -6.87
N ASN A 318 27.39 16.18 -5.58
CA ASN A 318 27.38 17.36 -4.70
C ASN A 318 26.05 18.15 -4.73
N LYS A 319 24.93 17.52 -5.11
CA LYS A 319 23.60 18.14 -5.16
C LYS A 319 22.78 17.81 -3.91
N ILE A 320 22.99 16.65 -3.32
CA ILE A 320 22.24 16.10 -2.17
C ILE A 320 23.18 15.36 -1.21
N LEU A 321 22.87 15.37 0.08
CA LEU A 321 23.50 14.47 1.05
C LEU A 321 22.78 13.12 1.02
N LEU A 322 23.46 12.04 0.63
CA LEU A 322 22.91 10.67 0.78
C LEU A 322 23.26 10.14 2.17
N ALA A 323 22.29 9.58 2.85
CA ALA A 323 22.44 8.97 4.18
C ALA A 323 21.85 7.56 4.19
N ASP A 324 22.71 6.55 4.24
CA ASP A 324 22.35 5.14 4.35
C ASP A 324 22.44 4.73 5.81
N ILE A 325 21.31 4.36 6.40
CA ILE A 325 21.17 4.04 7.82
C ILE A 325 21.06 2.55 8.13
N GLY A 326 21.06 1.70 7.08
CA GLY A 326 20.81 0.27 7.19
C GLY A 326 19.34 -0.11 6.98
N HIS A 327 19.14 -1.30 6.38
CA HIS A 327 17.80 -1.76 5.97
C HIS A 327 16.87 -1.92 7.17
N TYR A 328 17.26 -2.75 8.13
CA TYR A 328 16.47 -2.97 9.35
C TYR A 328 16.19 -1.66 10.07
N GLU A 329 17.21 -0.81 10.22
CA GLU A 329 17.14 0.44 10.94
C GLU A 329 16.16 1.43 10.28
N SER A 330 16.04 1.41 8.96
CA SER A 330 15.09 2.26 8.22
C SER A 330 13.64 1.80 8.38
N GLU A 331 13.40 0.51 8.66
CA GLU A 331 12.07 -0.09 8.67
C GLU A 331 11.61 -0.60 10.04
N GLN A 332 12.48 -0.60 11.06
CA GLN A 332 12.20 -1.23 12.36
C GLN A 332 10.90 -0.76 13.04
N TYR A 333 10.46 0.47 12.75
CA TYR A 333 9.24 1.06 13.31
C TYR A 333 7.95 0.64 12.58
N THR A 334 8.07 -0.12 11.48
CA THR A 334 6.93 -0.60 10.69
C THR A 334 6.07 -1.58 11.49
N LYS A 335 6.68 -2.42 12.32
CA LYS A 335 5.93 -3.37 13.14
C LYS A 335 5.08 -2.66 14.21
N GLU A 336 5.55 -1.56 14.79
CA GLU A 336 4.77 -0.73 15.71
C GLU A 336 3.61 -0.02 15.01
N LEU A 337 3.82 0.44 13.77
CA LEU A 337 2.76 1.03 12.94
C LEU A 337 1.64 0.02 12.71
N LEU A 338 1.96 -1.18 12.22
CA LEU A 338 1.00 -2.26 11.98
C LEU A 338 0.29 -2.70 13.25
N HIS A 339 1.04 -2.88 14.35
CA HIS A 339 0.49 -3.22 15.65
C HIS A 339 -0.50 -2.17 16.13
N THR A 340 -0.15 -0.90 16.06
CA THR A 340 -1.01 0.22 16.48
C THR A 340 -2.29 0.28 15.65
N TYR A 341 -2.18 0.11 14.32
CA TYR A 341 -3.34 0.07 13.43
C TYR A 341 -4.29 -1.07 13.79
N LEU A 342 -3.77 -2.29 13.88
CA LEU A 342 -4.57 -3.48 14.16
C LEU A 342 -5.21 -3.42 15.55
N THR A 343 -4.50 -2.97 16.57
CA THR A 343 -5.03 -2.84 17.94
C THR A 343 -6.19 -1.84 18.03
N LYS A 344 -6.17 -0.77 17.24
CA LYS A 344 -7.29 0.18 17.15
C LYS A 344 -8.54 -0.42 16.48
N LYS A 345 -8.35 -1.32 15.52
CA LYS A 345 -9.44 -1.94 14.75
C LYS A 345 -9.98 -3.22 15.40
N ILE A 346 -9.13 -3.96 16.09
CA ILE A 346 -9.44 -5.27 16.67
C ILE A 346 -9.42 -5.14 18.19
N THR A 347 -10.58 -5.21 18.81
CA THR A 347 -10.74 -5.02 20.27
C THR A 347 -11.00 -6.30 21.05
N ASN A 348 -11.22 -7.41 20.36
CA ASN A 348 -11.73 -8.69 20.97
C ASN A 348 -10.70 -9.79 21.11
N PHE A 349 -9.46 -9.62 20.60
CA PHE A 349 -8.35 -10.53 20.88
C PHE A 349 -6.99 -9.85 20.88
N ALA A 350 -5.98 -10.64 21.32
CA ALA A 350 -4.63 -10.13 21.43
C ALA A 350 -4.01 -9.87 20.05
N VAL A 351 -3.57 -8.63 19.84
CA VAL A 351 -2.58 -8.27 18.84
C VAL A 351 -1.27 -8.07 19.57
N VAL A 352 -0.29 -8.91 19.30
CA VAL A 352 0.98 -8.98 20.03
C VAL A 352 2.10 -8.46 19.12
N LEU A 353 2.92 -7.55 19.64
CA LEU A 353 4.13 -7.10 18.96
C LEU A 353 5.26 -8.09 19.25
N SER A 354 5.90 -8.62 18.22
CA SER A 354 7.05 -9.53 18.35
C SER A 354 8.21 -8.85 19.07
N GLN A 355 8.76 -9.56 20.07
CA GLN A 355 9.93 -9.13 20.81
C GLN A 355 11.26 -9.64 20.21
N ILE A 356 11.15 -10.46 19.16
CA ILE A 356 12.33 -10.99 18.48
C ILE A 356 12.97 -9.90 17.63
N ASN A 357 14.25 -9.65 17.88
CA ASN A 357 15.06 -8.84 16.97
C ASN A 357 15.43 -9.69 15.75
N THR A 358 14.94 -9.31 14.59
CA THR A 358 15.17 -10.02 13.32
C THR A 358 16.32 -9.45 12.50
N ASN A 359 16.99 -8.36 12.96
CA ASN A 359 18.14 -7.77 12.25
C ASN A 359 19.25 -8.81 12.03
N PRO A 360 19.61 -9.15 10.78
CA PRO A 360 20.68 -10.09 10.48
C PRO A 360 22.08 -9.44 10.56
N ILE A 361 22.15 -8.10 10.67
CA ILE A 361 23.40 -7.34 10.62
C ILE A 361 23.83 -6.95 12.03
N SER A 362 25.11 -7.15 12.31
CA SER A 362 25.75 -6.71 13.53
C SER A 362 26.88 -5.72 13.21
N TYR A 363 27.00 -4.67 14.03
CA TYR A 363 28.06 -3.68 13.88
C TYR A 363 29.11 -3.91 14.96
N PHE A 364 30.39 -3.93 14.56
CA PHE A 364 31.55 -4.10 15.43
C PHE A 364 32.16 -2.73 15.81
#